data_8bf0b6df8e22e715e05afc9990d0694b
#
_entry.id   8bf0b6df8e22e715e05afc9990d0694b
#
_cell.length_a   1.000
_cell.length_b   1.000
_cell.length_c   1.000
_cell.angle_alpha   90.00
_cell.angle_beta   90.00
_cell.angle_gamma   90.00
#
_symmetry.space_group_name_H-M   'P 1'
#
loop_
_entity.id
_entity.type
_entity.pdbx_description
1 polymer ?
#
loop_
_entity_poly.entity_id
_entity_poly.type
_entity_poly.pdbx_seq_one_letter_code
_entity_poly.pdbx_strand_id
1 'polypeptide(L)'
;MSALYWLNVLRLLLCLFFLSLASLYDIKTREVPDRVWIIFAPAGSVLTLLSLILSKWNHQNLIISALSIVLTACMALILFYLGMFGGADAKALMCLAIAMPTYPETNFKFPIKIVLPMLPISILNNAILLASSLVLVMMSKNLLDMIIGEEIFEGLEAENLVTKIFAFITGFRIDVKKLRDGRHHYIVMEEFSRKENGMLMRRLKLLKPIGLEEEIMNIPEEFNGKVWVTMGLPFLVFITLGFLIAIFVGDIIFWLVTMIFG
;
A
#
# COMPACT_ATOMS: atom_id res chain seq x y z
N MET A 1 -25.96 -2.15 -26.64
CA MET A 1 -24.70 -1.84 -25.91
C MET A 1 -23.58 -1.79 -26.93
N SER A 2 -22.71 -0.75 -26.87
CA SER A 2 -21.62 -0.58 -27.84
C SER A 2 -20.48 -1.58 -27.59
N ALA A 3 -19.72 -1.91 -28.63
CA ALA A 3 -18.51 -2.75 -28.51
C ALA A 3 -17.53 -2.16 -27.48
N LEU A 4 -17.43 -0.85 -27.39
CA LEU A 4 -16.60 -0.10 -26.43
C LEU A 4 -17.03 -0.39 -24.98
N TYR A 5 -18.34 -0.49 -24.70
CA TYR A 5 -18.85 -0.86 -23.38
C TYR A 5 -18.34 -2.23 -22.92
N TRP A 6 -18.49 -3.25 -23.76
CA TRP A 6 -18.01 -4.60 -23.43
C TRP A 6 -16.49 -4.67 -23.28
N LEU A 7 -15.76 -3.91 -24.10
CA LEU A 7 -14.31 -3.81 -23.97
C LEU A 7 -13.90 -3.17 -22.65
N ASN A 8 -14.58 -2.11 -22.20
CA ASN A 8 -14.31 -1.49 -20.91
C ASN A 8 -14.64 -2.42 -19.73
N VAL A 9 -15.72 -3.21 -19.82
CA VAL A 9 -16.04 -4.24 -18.83
C VAL A 9 -14.93 -5.31 -18.79
N LEU A 10 -14.44 -5.75 -19.94
CA LEU A 10 -13.34 -6.71 -20.01
C LEU A 10 -12.05 -6.16 -19.38
N ARG A 11 -11.73 -4.88 -19.60
CA ARG A 11 -10.58 -4.20 -18.97
C ARG A 11 -10.72 -4.15 -17.45
N LEU A 12 -11.90 -3.82 -16.94
CA LEU A 12 -12.20 -3.81 -15.51
C LEU A 12 -12.00 -5.19 -14.88
N LEU A 13 -12.54 -6.24 -15.53
CA LEU A 13 -12.41 -7.61 -15.06
C LEU A 13 -10.96 -8.09 -15.11
N LEU A 14 -10.20 -7.73 -16.14
CA LEU A 14 -8.78 -8.02 -16.25
C LEU A 14 -8.00 -7.40 -15.09
N CYS A 15 -8.19 -6.10 -14.83
CA CYS A 15 -7.54 -5.39 -13.73
C CYS A 15 -7.91 -6.03 -12.38
N LEU A 16 -9.19 -6.27 -12.13
CA LEU A 16 -9.65 -6.89 -10.88
C LEU A 16 -9.05 -8.28 -10.68
N PHE A 17 -8.99 -9.10 -11.73
CA PHE A 17 -8.41 -10.43 -11.67
C PHE A 17 -6.93 -10.39 -11.28
N PHE A 18 -6.11 -9.59 -11.99
CA PHE A 18 -4.67 -9.53 -11.72
C PHE A 18 -4.35 -8.87 -10.37
N LEU A 19 -5.08 -7.82 -9.98
CA LEU A 19 -4.93 -7.20 -8.67
C LEU A 19 -5.30 -8.15 -7.53
N SER A 20 -6.42 -8.89 -7.67
CA SER A 20 -6.83 -9.88 -6.67
C SER A 20 -5.80 -11.00 -6.57
N LEU A 21 -5.29 -11.49 -7.70
CA LEU A 21 -4.24 -12.51 -7.72
C LEU A 21 -2.96 -11.99 -7.04
N ALA A 22 -2.51 -10.79 -7.38
CA ALA A 22 -1.34 -10.16 -6.76
C ALA A 22 -1.52 -9.94 -5.26
N SER A 23 -2.71 -9.49 -4.83
CA SER A 23 -3.05 -9.34 -3.41
C SER A 23 -3.01 -10.68 -2.64
N LEU A 24 -3.46 -11.76 -3.26
CA LEU A 24 -3.38 -13.10 -2.65
C LEU A 24 -1.93 -13.55 -2.47
N TYR A 25 -1.05 -13.30 -3.43
CA TYR A 25 0.39 -13.56 -3.29
C TYR A 25 0.99 -12.68 -2.20
N ASP A 26 0.68 -11.40 -2.19
CA ASP A 26 1.20 -10.44 -1.19
C ASP A 26 0.80 -10.83 0.24
N ILE A 27 -0.45 -11.29 0.46
CA ILE A 27 -0.90 -11.77 1.77
C ILE A 27 -0.17 -13.06 2.18
N LYS A 28 0.04 -14.00 1.24
CA LYS A 28 0.54 -15.34 1.57
C LYS A 28 2.06 -15.40 1.66
N THR A 29 2.75 -14.80 0.73
CA THR A 29 4.19 -14.99 0.53
C THR A 29 4.99 -13.70 0.58
N ARG A 30 4.33 -12.54 0.57
CA ARG A 30 4.96 -11.21 0.45
C ARG A 30 5.76 -11.02 -0.84
N GLU A 31 5.68 -11.96 -1.75
CA GLU A 31 6.35 -11.95 -3.03
C GLU A 31 5.34 -12.25 -4.14
N VAL A 32 5.28 -11.37 -5.14
CA VAL A 32 4.44 -11.57 -6.32
C VAL A 32 5.34 -11.98 -7.49
N PRO A 33 5.11 -13.18 -8.07
CA PRO A 33 5.91 -13.64 -9.20
C PRO A 33 5.85 -12.68 -10.39
N ASP A 34 6.99 -12.42 -11.03
CA ASP A 34 7.08 -11.51 -12.18
C ASP A 34 6.18 -11.91 -13.35
N ARG A 35 5.85 -13.20 -13.47
CA ARG A 35 4.91 -13.72 -14.47
C ARG A 35 3.55 -13.01 -14.44
N VAL A 36 3.09 -12.57 -13.27
CA VAL A 36 1.83 -11.83 -13.11
C VAL A 36 1.89 -10.54 -13.94
N TRP A 37 2.98 -9.80 -13.83
CA TRP A 37 3.18 -8.51 -14.49
C TRP A 37 3.48 -8.66 -15.99
N ILE A 38 4.26 -9.69 -16.35
CA ILE A 38 4.59 -10.02 -17.76
C ILE A 38 3.34 -10.37 -18.56
N ILE A 39 2.31 -10.90 -17.92
CA ILE A 39 1.02 -11.19 -18.59
C ILE A 39 0.09 -9.99 -18.51
N PHE A 40 -0.01 -9.35 -17.35
CA PHE A 40 -0.96 -8.24 -17.12
C PHE A 40 -0.66 -7.04 -18.02
N ALA A 41 0.59 -6.57 -18.09
CA ALA A 41 0.94 -5.38 -18.85
C ALA A 41 0.65 -5.52 -20.36
N PRO A 42 1.07 -6.58 -21.08
CA PRO A 42 0.73 -6.73 -22.49
C PRO A 42 -0.77 -6.90 -22.73
N ALA A 43 -1.46 -7.72 -21.92
CA ALA A 43 -2.90 -7.89 -22.05
C ALA A 43 -3.65 -6.55 -21.85
N GLY A 44 -3.27 -5.79 -20.84
CA GLY A 44 -3.78 -4.44 -20.59
C GLY A 44 -3.49 -3.48 -21.74
N SER A 45 -2.27 -3.50 -22.30
CA SER A 45 -1.85 -2.68 -23.43
C SER A 45 -2.73 -2.92 -24.65
N VAL A 46 -2.92 -4.18 -25.01
CA VAL A 46 -3.75 -4.57 -26.19
C VAL A 46 -5.18 -4.05 -26.03
N LEU A 47 -5.80 -4.26 -24.86
CA LEU A 47 -7.17 -3.81 -24.62
C LEU A 47 -7.28 -2.28 -24.59
N THR A 48 -6.27 -1.57 -24.11
CA THR A 48 -6.22 -0.12 -24.14
C THR A 48 -6.09 0.42 -25.55
N LEU A 49 -5.21 -0.16 -26.37
CA LEU A 49 -5.08 0.20 -27.78
C LEU A 49 -6.38 -0.05 -28.55
N LEU A 50 -7.04 -1.19 -28.33
CA LEU A 50 -8.35 -1.47 -28.93
C LEU A 50 -9.40 -0.45 -28.50
N SER A 51 -9.38 -0.03 -27.24
CA SER A 51 -10.29 1.01 -26.74
C SER A 51 -10.06 2.38 -27.43
N LEU A 52 -8.80 2.76 -27.63
CA LEU A 52 -8.44 3.98 -28.34
C LEU A 52 -8.84 3.93 -29.82
N ILE A 53 -8.69 2.79 -30.48
CA ILE A 53 -9.14 2.61 -31.88
C ILE A 53 -10.66 2.72 -31.98
N LEU A 54 -11.42 2.05 -31.08
CA LEU A 54 -12.88 2.09 -31.07
C LEU A 54 -13.45 3.47 -30.72
N SER A 55 -12.74 4.27 -29.92
CA SER A 55 -13.09 5.65 -29.61
C SER A 55 -12.71 6.66 -30.70
N LYS A 56 -12.34 6.17 -31.90
CA LYS A 56 -11.95 6.98 -33.07
C LYS A 56 -10.79 7.96 -32.80
N TRP A 57 -9.80 7.53 -32.03
CA TRP A 57 -8.57 8.30 -31.75
C TRP A 57 -8.88 9.76 -31.31
N ASN A 58 -9.78 9.93 -30.33
CA ASN A 58 -10.01 11.23 -29.76
C ASN A 58 -8.70 11.79 -29.15
N HIS A 59 -8.19 12.90 -29.72
CA HIS A 59 -6.91 13.50 -29.30
C HIS A 59 -6.85 13.82 -27.81
N GLN A 60 -7.96 14.28 -27.22
CA GLN A 60 -8.02 14.57 -25.79
C GLN A 60 -7.83 13.29 -24.96
N ASN A 61 -8.53 12.22 -25.29
CA ASN A 61 -8.41 10.94 -24.59
C ASN A 61 -7.02 10.33 -24.75
N LEU A 62 -6.37 10.50 -25.90
CA LEU A 62 -5.01 10.04 -26.15
C LEU A 62 -4.01 10.80 -25.27
N ILE A 63 -4.09 12.14 -25.24
CA ILE A 63 -3.19 12.98 -24.44
C ILE A 63 -3.36 12.67 -22.94
N ILE A 64 -4.62 12.60 -22.47
CA ILE A 64 -4.91 12.32 -21.06
C ILE A 64 -4.41 10.91 -20.68
N SER A 65 -4.60 9.92 -21.56
CA SER A 65 -4.10 8.55 -21.32
C SER A 65 -2.57 8.50 -21.26
N ALA A 66 -1.89 9.15 -22.21
CA ALA A 66 -0.43 9.21 -22.22
C ALA A 66 0.10 9.92 -20.97
N LEU A 67 -0.50 11.04 -20.59
CA LEU A 67 -0.14 11.79 -19.39
C LEU A 67 -0.37 10.96 -18.11
N SER A 68 -1.51 10.27 -18.03
CA SER A 68 -1.82 9.38 -16.91
C SER A 68 -0.78 8.26 -16.77
N ILE A 69 -0.40 7.61 -17.87
CA ILE A 69 0.62 6.54 -17.85
C ILE A 69 1.96 7.09 -17.36
N VAL A 70 2.42 8.21 -17.93
CA VAL A 70 3.73 8.80 -17.57
C VAL A 70 3.73 9.26 -16.12
N LEU A 71 2.74 10.02 -15.67
CA LEU A 71 2.68 10.51 -14.30
C LEU A 71 2.59 9.38 -13.29
N THR A 72 1.75 8.37 -13.55
CA THR A 72 1.64 7.23 -12.63
C THR A 72 2.92 6.41 -12.59
N ALA A 73 3.57 6.18 -13.74
CA ALA A 73 4.84 5.47 -13.77
C ALA A 73 5.94 6.25 -13.04
N CYS A 74 6.05 7.56 -13.24
CA CYS A 74 6.98 8.41 -12.50
C CYS A 74 6.71 8.36 -11.00
N MET A 75 5.45 8.50 -10.56
CA MET A 75 5.08 8.40 -9.16
C MET A 75 5.44 7.03 -8.57
N ALA A 76 5.10 5.95 -9.26
CA ALA A 76 5.40 4.59 -8.81
C ALA A 76 6.90 4.36 -8.63
N LEU A 77 7.73 4.85 -9.57
CA LEU A 77 9.18 4.76 -9.49
C LEU A 77 9.74 5.64 -8.36
N ILE A 78 9.27 6.88 -8.21
CA ILE A 78 9.69 7.77 -7.12
C ILE A 78 9.40 7.12 -5.77
N LEU A 79 8.20 6.62 -5.56
CA LEU A 79 7.81 5.97 -4.30
C LEU A 79 8.60 4.68 -4.04
N PHE A 80 8.94 3.94 -5.11
CA PHE A 80 9.82 2.78 -5.01
C PHE A 80 11.26 3.16 -4.59
N TYR A 81 11.87 4.15 -5.26
CA TYR A 81 13.23 4.59 -4.91
C TYR A 81 13.34 5.28 -3.56
N LEU A 82 12.26 5.91 -3.09
CA LEU A 82 12.17 6.45 -1.72
C LEU A 82 11.97 5.35 -0.66
N GLY A 83 11.81 4.08 -1.07
CA GLY A 83 11.59 2.99 -0.15
C GLY A 83 10.20 2.94 0.48
N MET A 84 9.24 3.70 -0.06
CA MET A 84 7.85 3.72 0.42
C MET A 84 7.03 2.57 -0.15
N PHE A 85 7.37 2.11 -1.35
CA PHE A 85 6.70 1.01 -2.05
C PHE A 85 7.61 -0.19 -2.25
N GLY A 86 7.03 -1.38 -2.17
CA GLY A 86 7.64 -2.59 -2.67
C GLY A 86 7.68 -2.63 -4.22
N GLY A 87 8.57 -3.43 -4.78
CA GLY A 87 8.67 -3.57 -6.24
C GLY A 87 7.37 -4.08 -6.89
N ALA A 88 6.58 -4.89 -6.16
CA ALA A 88 5.29 -5.40 -6.61
C ALA A 88 4.23 -4.29 -6.69
N ASP A 89 4.21 -3.37 -5.71
CA ASP A 89 3.28 -2.24 -5.66
C ASP A 89 3.51 -1.28 -6.83
N ALA A 90 4.79 -0.96 -7.10
CA ALA A 90 5.17 -0.11 -8.22
C ALA A 90 4.78 -0.75 -9.57
N LYS A 91 5.04 -2.05 -9.75
CA LYS A 91 4.64 -2.81 -10.96
C LYS A 91 3.12 -2.83 -11.13
N ALA A 92 2.36 -3.01 -10.04
CA ALA A 92 0.90 -3.00 -10.07
C ALA A 92 0.35 -1.67 -10.58
N LEU A 93 0.85 -0.55 -10.05
CA LEU A 93 0.42 0.79 -10.47
C LEU A 93 0.79 1.07 -11.93
N MET A 94 1.98 0.67 -12.39
CA MET A 94 2.38 0.82 -13.78
C MET A 94 1.50 -0.02 -14.72
N CYS A 95 1.20 -1.28 -14.36
CA CYS A 95 0.30 -2.14 -15.13
C CYS A 95 -1.12 -1.56 -15.18
N LEU A 96 -1.63 -1.04 -14.06
CA LEU A 96 -2.92 -0.36 -14.00
C LEU A 96 -2.96 0.88 -14.91
N ALA A 97 -1.90 1.69 -14.88
CA ALA A 97 -1.81 2.88 -15.73
C ALA A 97 -1.86 2.54 -17.22
N ILE A 98 -1.24 1.43 -17.61
CA ILE A 98 -1.28 0.92 -18.99
C ILE A 98 -2.65 0.33 -19.30
N ALA A 99 -3.22 -0.49 -18.41
CA ALA A 99 -4.47 -1.18 -18.67
C ALA A 99 -5.70 -0.27 -18.60
N MET A 100 -5.70 0.74 -17.71
CA MET A 100 -6.80 1.67 -17.52
C MET A 100 -6.28 3.07 -17.16
N PRO A 101 -5.71 3.82 -18.11
CA PRO A 101 -5.16 5.16 -17.86
C PRO A 101 -6.23 6.18 -17.44
N THR A 102 -7.46 6.02 -17.92
CA THR A 102 -8.60 6.91 -17.66
C THR A 102 -9.79 6.12 -17.15
N TYR A 103 -10.74 6.81 -16.53
CA TYR A 103 -12.01 6.19 -16.16
C TYR A 103 -12.72 5.63 -17.40
N PRO A 104 -13.26 4.39 -17.29
CA PRO A 104 -13.99 3.79 -18.38
C PRO A 104 -15.32 4.53 -18.59
N GLU A 105 -15.71 4.72 -19.85
CA GLU A 105 -17.06 5.14 -20.20
C GLU A 105 -18.03 3.98 -19.89
N THR A 106 -18.61 4.00 -18.71
CA THR A 106 -19.61 3.03 -18.24
C THR A 106 -20.90 3.77 -17.90
N ASN A 107 -22.01 3.03 -17.86
CA ASN A 107 -23.29 3.59 -17.41
C ASN A 107 -23.37 3.76 -15.88
N PHE A 108 -22.26 3.51 -15.15
CA PHE A 108 -22.21 3.75 -13.72
C PHE A 108 -22.21 5.25 -13.44
N LYS A 109 -23.17 5.69 -12.63
CA LYS A 109 -23.20 7.04 -12.08
C LYS A 109 -22.33 7.03 -10.82
N PHE A 110 -21.20 7.70 -10.88
CA PHE A 110 -20.34 7.86 -9.71
C PHE A 110 -21.05 8.75 -8.67
N PRO A 111 -21.13 8.35 -7.41
CA PRO A 111 -21.67 9.17 -6.33
C PRO A 111 -20.86 10.44 -6.12
N ILE A 112 -19.56 10.37 -6.36
CA ILE A 112 -18.60 11.46 -6.20
C ILE A 112 -18.22 12.01 -7.59
N LYS A 113 -18.20 13.34 -7.72
CA LYS A 113 -17.78 14.00 -8.95
C LYS A 113 -16.29 13.70 -9.21
N ILE A 114 -15.99 13.15 -10.36
CA ILE A 114 -14.60 12.90 -10.78
C ILE A 114 -13.98 14.23 -11.17
N VAL A 115 -12.97 14.65 -10.39
CA VAL A 115 -12.21 15.88 -10.66
C VAL A 115 -10.99 15.57 -11.53
N LEU A 116 -10.33 14.42 -11.30
CA LEU A 116 -9.16 13.98 -12.06
C LEU A 116 -9.55 12.84 -12.99
N PRO A 117 -9.34 12.94 -14.32
CA PRO A 117 -9.71 11.88 -15.25
C PRO A 117 -8.77 10.66 -15.21
N MET A 118 -7.69 10.72 -14.43
CA MET A 118 -6.64 9.71 -14.34
C MET A 118 -6.98 8.65 -13.28
N LEU A 119 -7.53 7.52 -13.71
CA LEU A 119 -7.97 6.46 -12.81
C LEU A 119 -6.85 5.89 -11.90
N PRO A 120 -5.61 5.63 -12.36
CA PRO A 120 -4.58 5.06 -11.50
C PRO A 120 -4.20 5.97 -10.32
N ILE A 121 -4.24 7.28 -10.50
CA ILE A 121 -3.98 8.25 -9.43
C ILE A 121 -5.10 8.20 -8.39
N SER A 122 -6.36 8.15 -8.82
CA SER A 122 -7.50 7.99 -7.92
C SER A 122 -7.46 6.66 -7.14
N ILE A 123 -7.01 5.59 -7.80
CA ILE A 123 -6.77 4.29 -7.13
C ILE A 123 -5.72 4.45 -6.02
N LEU A 124 -4.60 5.08 -6.35
CA LEU A 124 -3.53 5.33 -5.38
C LEU A 124 -3.99 6.20 -4.22
N ASN A 125 -4.72 7.29 -4.49
CA ASN A 125 -5.30 8.16 -3.47
C ASN A 125 -6.18 7.37 -2.50
N ASN A 126 -7.11 6.58 -3.02
CA ASN A 126 -7.99 5.74 -2.21
C ASN A 126 -7.21 4.66 -1.44
N ALA A 127 -6.18 4.05 -2.05
CA ALA A 127 -5.33 3.07 -1.41
C ALA A 127 -4.56 3.65 -0.22
N ILE A 128 -3.97 4.85 -0.40
CA ILE A 128 -3.28 5.57 0.68
C ILE A 128 -4.25 5.93 1.81
N LEU A 129 -5.45 6.40 1.48
CA LEU A 129 -6.47 6.72 2.49
C LEU A 129 -6.85 5.49 3.31
N LEU A 130 -7.06 4.35 2.66
CA LEU A 130 -7.35 3.09 3.35
C LEU A 130 -6.16 2.61 4.20
N ALA A 131 -4.94 2.65 3.66
CA ALA A 131 -3.74 2.26 4.39
C ALA A 131 -3.52 3.17 5.61
N SER A 132 -3.78 4.48 5.50
CA SER A 132 -3.67 5.42 6.62
C SER A 132 -4.69 5.13 7.73
N SER A 133 -5.83 4.52 7.44
CA SER A 133 -6.80 4.13 8.47
C SER A 133 -6.23 3.08 9.44
N LEU A 134 -5.31 2.23 9.00
CA LEU A 134 -4.62 1.27 9.89
C LEU A 134 -3.70 1.96 10.90
N VAL A 135 -3.11 3.08 10.52
CA VAL A 135 -2.31 3.91 11.44
C VAL A 135 -3.18 4.37 12.60
N LEU A 136 -4.41 4.80 12.31
CA LEU A 136 -5.36 5.20 13.35
C LEU A 136 -5.74 4.03 14.27
N VAL A 137 -5.87 2.83 13.73
CA VAL A 137 -6.13 1.62 14.53
C VAL A 137 -4.95 1.30 15.44
N MET A 138 -3.71 1.37 14.93
CA MET A 138 -2.49 1.15 15.74
C MET A 138 -2.37 2.20 16.86
N MET A 139 -2.56 3.47 16.53
CA MET A 139 -2.57 4.56 17.53
C MET A 139 -3.63 4.36 18.61
N SER A 140 -4.84 3.98 18.22
CA SER A 140 -5.94 3.72 19.14
C SER A 140 -5.61 2.57 20.09
N LYS A 141 -5.00 1.50 19.59
CA LYS A 141 -4.53 0.38 20.42
C LYS A 141 -3.47 0.84 21.43
N ASN A 142 -2.44 1.57 20.98
CA ASN A 142 -1.38 2.06 21.85
C ASN A 142 -1.93 3.05 22.91
N LEU A 143 -2.91 3.86 22.52
CA LEU A 143 -3.58 4.77 23.47
C LEU A 143 -4.38 3.99 24.52
N LEU A 144 -5.08 2.93 24.14
CA LEU A 144 -5.78 2.05 25.07
C LEU A 144 -4.81 1.38 26.03
N ASP A 145 -3.67 0.86 25.55
CA ASP A 145 -2.64 0.25 26.38
C ASP A 145 -2.11 1.26 27.43
N MET A 146 -1.92 2.53 27.04
CA MET A 146 -1.55 3.61 28.00
C MET A 146 -2.63 3.89 29.03
N ILE A 147 -3.91 3.95 28.61
CA ILE A 147 -5.04 4.23 29.53
C ILE A 147 -5.21 3.10 30.55
N ILE A 148 -4.92 1.86 30.16
CA ILE A 148 -4.98 0.70 31.07
C ILE A 148 -3.79 0.68 32.05
N GLY A 149 -2.80 1.60 31.87
CA GLY A 149 -1.65 1.73 32.75
C GLY A 149 -0.43 0.90 32.34
N GLU A 150 -0.38 0.41 31.07
CA GLU A 150 0.84 -0.22 30.58
C GLU A 150 1.92 0.83 30.29
N GLU A 151 3.11 0.62 30.79
CA GLU A 151 4.30 1.41 30.44
C GLU A 151 4.79 1.02 29.04
N ILE A 152 4.23 1.66 28.00
CA ILE A 152 4.47 1.27 26.60
C ILE A 152 5.92 1.45 26.13
N PHE A 153 6.73 2.27 26.82
CA PHE A 153 8.16 2.50 26.51
C PHE A 153 9.10 1.96 27.59
N GLU A 154 8.67 0.99 28.39
CA GLU A 154 9.50 0.32 29.39
C GLU A 154 10.77 -0.29 28.74
N GLY A 155 11.94 0.05 29.30
CA GLY A 155 13.26 -0.34 28.77
C GLY A 155 13.71 0.47 27.55
N LEU A 156 12.98 1.53 27.17
CA LEU A 156 13.27 2.43 26.07
C LEU A 156 13.29 3.91 26.54
N GLU A 157 13.55 4.14 27.82
CA GLU A 157 13.51 5.48 28.43
C GLU A 157 14.52 6.43 27.79
N ALA A 158 15.68 5.89 27.37
CA ALA A 158 16.78 6.65 26.77
C ALA A 158 16.50 7.11 25.32
N GLU A 159 15.43 6.61 24.69
CA GLU A 159 15.08 6.99 23.33
C GLU A 159 14.51 8.41 23.27
N ASN A 160 14.81 9.12 22.16
CA ASN A 160 14.31 10.47 21.98
C ASN A 160 12.79 10.49 21.71
N LEU A 161 12.17 11.63 22.00
CA LEU A 161 10.71 11.80 21.87
C LEU A 161 10.22 11.55 20.45
N VAL A 162 10.98 11.99 19.43
CA VAL A 162 10.60 11.84 18.02
C VAL A 162 10.52 10.35 17.65
N THR A 163 11.53 9.55 18.04
CA THR A 163 11.55 8.11 17.83
C THR A 163 10.38 7.41 18.51
N LYS A 164 10.05 7.80 19.75
CA LYS A 164 8.89 7.27 20.48
C LYS A 164 7.57 7.62 19.79
N ILE A 165 7.41 8.84 19.28
CA ILE A 165 6.21 9.25 18.54
C ILE A 165 6.08 8.44 17.25
N PHE A 166 7.17 8.25 16.49
CA PHE A 166 7.14 7.41 15.28
C PHE A 166 6.76 5.97 15.61
N ALA A 167 7.36 5.36 16.63
CA ALA A 167 7.01 4.01 17.06
C ALA A 167 5.53 3.92 17.47
N PHE A 168 5.03 4.91 18.19
CA PHE A 168 3.62 5.00 18.62
C PHE A 168 2.63 5.06 17.45
N ILE A 169 3.01 5.79 16.37
CA ILE A 169 2.17 5.98 15.19
C ILE A 169 2.22 4.75 14.27
N THR A 170 3.42 4.18 14.05
CA THR A 170 3.65 3.17 13.00
C THR A 170 3.75 1.75 13.52
N GLY A 171 3.79 1.55 14.83
CA GLY A 171 3.97 0.25 15.46
C GLY A 171 3.00 0.00 16.62
N PHE A 172 3.11 -1.18 17.18
CA PHE A 172 2.42 -1.59 18.40
C PHE A 172 3.25 -2.65 19.13
N ARG A 173 2.93 -2.87 20.39
CA ARG A 173 3.65 -3.86 21.21
C ARG A 173 3.01 -5.24 21.07
N ILE A 174 3.85 -6.26 20.93
CA ILE A 174 3.43 -7.66 20.91
C ILE A 174 4.35 -8.49 21.81
N ASP A 175 3.80 -9.54 22.41
CA ASP A 175 4.57 -10.52 23.20
C ASP A 175 5.51 -11.30 22.27
N VAL A 176 6.79 -11.43 22.66
CA VAL A 176 7.80 -12.16 21.90
C VAL A 176 7.40 -13.62 21.65
N LYS A 177 6.65 -14.24 22.55
CA LYS A 177 6.14 -15.61 22.35
C LYS A 177 5.26 -15.69 21.10
N LYS A 178 4.38 -14.71 20.89
CA LYS A 178 3.52 -14.66 19.68
C LYS A 178 4.32 -14.39 18.41
N LEU A 179 5.44 -13.67 18.54
CA LEU A 179 6.32 -13.39 17.41
C LEU A 179 7.06 -14.66 16.96
N ARG A 180 7.54 -15.48 17.93
CA ARG A 180 8.26 -16.73 17.67
C ARG A 180 7.37 -17.82 17.05
N ASP A 181 6.05 -17.75 17.25
CA ASP A 181 5.09 -18.68 16.60
C ASP A 181 5.02 -18.54 15.07
N GLY A 182 5.70 -17.54 14.48
CA GLY A 182 5.96 -17.41 13.04
C GLY A 182 4.73 -17.22 12.13
N ARG A 183 3.53 -17.02 12.70
CA ARG A 183 2.27 -16.97 11.94
C ARG A 183 2.01 -15.61 11.29
N HIS A 184 2.78 -14.57 11.63
CA HIS A 184 2.53 -13.20 11.21
C HIS A 184 3.80 -12.54 10.71
N HIS A 185 3.68 -11.78 9.64
CA HIS A 185 4.78 -11.00 9.03
C HIS A 185 4.97 -9.67 9.78
N TYR A 186 5.46 -9.76 11.03
CA TYR A 186 5.81 -8.57 11.80
C TYR A 186 7.27 -8.21 11.57
N ILE A 187 7.54 -6.93 11.45
CA ILE A 187 8.89 -6.36 11.38
C ILE A 187 9.21 -5.81 12.77
N VAL A 188 10.26 -6.32 13.39
CA VAL A 188 10.70 -5.86 14.72
C VAL A 188 11.32 -4.47 14.58
N MET A 189 10.84 -3.52 15.38
CA MET A 189 11.31 -2.13 15.42
C MET A 189 12.39 -1.91 16.49
N GLU A 190 12.84 -2.97 17.16
CA GLU A 190 13.83 -2.89 18.22
C GLU A 190 15.12 -3.60 17.83
N GLU A 191 16.24 -3.04 18.26
CA GLU A 191 17.57 -3.62 18.18
C GLU A 191 18.04 -3.92 19.59
N PHE A 192 18.54 -5.13 19.78
CA PHE A 192 19.06 -5.61 21.05
C PHE A 192 20.60 -5.60 21.01
N SER A 193 21.23 -4.99 22.01
CA SER A 193 22.68 -4.99 22.19
C SER A 193 23.04 -5.30 23.63
N ARG A 194 24.19 -5.91 23.87
CA ARG A 194 24.71 -6.13 25.22
C ARG A 194 25.82 -5.11 25.52
N LYS A 195 25.72 -4.43 26.65
CA LYS A 195 26.82 -3.61 27.18
C LYS A 195 27.92 -4.50 27.72
N GLU A 196 29.13 -3.96 27.90
CA GLU A 196 30.27 -4.64 28.50
C GLU A 196 29.99 -5.25 29.90
N ASN A 197 29.04 -4.67 30.61
CA ASN A 197 28.57 -5.16 31.93
C ASN A 197 27.49 -6.27 31.82
N GLY A 198 27.21 -6.81 30.61
CA GLY A 198 26.23 -7.88 30.40
C GLY A 198 24.76 -7.41 30.36
N MET A 199 24.48 -6.13 30.62
CA MET A 199 23.12 -5.60 30.64
C MET A 199 22.56 -5.49 29.20
N LEU A 200 21.36 -6.02 29.01
CA LEU A 200 20.65 -5.94 27.71
C LEU A 200 20.15 -4.50 27.49
N MET A 201 20.57 -3.90 26.40
CA MET A 201 20.12 -2.61 25.93
C MET A 201 19.15 -2.78 24.78
N ARG A 202 18.04 -2.06 24.82
CA ARG A 202 17.03 -2.00 23.76
C ARG A 202 17.06 -0.61 23.13
N ARG A 203 16.99 -0.55 21.81
CA ARG A 203 16.88 0.69 21.04
C ARG A 203 15.84 0.56 19.95
N LEU A 204 15.10 1.64 19.66
CA LEU A 204 14.17 1.69 18.55
C LEU A 204 14.91 1.97 17.25
N LYS A 205 14.68 1.13 16.24
CA LYS A 205 15.20 1.28 14.88
C LYS A 205 14.04 1.47 13.92
N LEU A 206 13.77 2.71 13.54
CA LEU A 206 12.58 3.08 12.77
C LEU A 206 12.71 2.86 11.27
N LEU A 207 13.92 2.88 10.73
CA LEU A 207 14.20 2.76 9.31
C LEU A 207 15.07 1.54 9.06
N LYS A 208 14.54 0.57 8.32
CA LYS A 208 15.33 -0.54 7.77
C LYS A 208 15.45 -0.36 6.26
N PRO A 209 16.62 -0.62 5.67
CA PRO A 209 16.74 -0.75 4.23
C PRO A 209 15.82 -1.86 3.73
N ILE A 210 15.13 -1.62 2.62
CA ILE A 210 14.32 -2.62 1.94
C ILE A 210 15.23 -3.80 1.57
N GLY A 211 14.87 -5.01 1.97
CA GLY A 211 15.56 -6.24 1.56
C GLY A 211 16.31 -7.03 2.62
N LEU A 212 16.19 -6.66 3.90
CA LEU A 212 16.76 -7.47 4.99
C LEU A 212 15.66 -8.23 5.76
N GLU A 213 15.36 -9.43 5.29
CA GLU A 213 14.38 -10.36 5.90
C GLU A 213 14.88 -11.05 7.18
N GLU A 214 16.03 -10.67 7.71
CA GLU A 214 16.66 -11.38 8.82
C GLU A 214 16.54 -10.63 10.12
N GLU A 215 15.47 -10.78 10.93
CA GLU A 215 15.66 -10.17 12.26
C GLU A 215 14.69 -10.58 13.39
N ILE A 216 13.91 -11.64 13.22
CA ILE A 216 13.37 -12.34 14.41
C ILE A 216 14.53 -13.02 15.17
N MET A 217 15.65 -13.30 14.50
CA MET A 217 16.84 -13.92 15.06
C MET A 217 17.65 -13.05 16.04
N ASN A 218 17.41 -11.72 16.04
CA ASN A 218 18.20 -10.81 16.90
C ASN A 218 17.58 -10.56 18.28
N ILE A 219 16.43 -11.16 18.58
CA ILE A 219 15.84 -11.09 19.92
C ILE A 219 16.48 -12.19 20.78
N PRO A 220 17.19 -11.85 21.86
CA PRO A 220 17.80 -12.84 22.73
C PRO A 220 16.77 -13.88 23.22
N GLU A 221 17.12 -15.15 23.22
CA GLU A 221 16.21 -16.24 23.62
C GLU A 221 15.68 -16.06 25.05
N GLU A 222 16.49 -15.45 25.90
CA GLU A 222 16.17 -15.16 27.29
C GLU A 222 15.14 -14.05 27.48
N PHE A 223 14.89 -13.24 26.42
CA PHE A 223 13.97 -12.12 26.53
C PHE A 223 12.51 -12.59 26.43
N ASN A 224 11.75 -12.37 27.49
CA ASN A 224 10.34 -12.72 27.64
C ASN A 224 9.48 -11.47 27.91
N GLY A 225 9.54 -10.49 27.03
CA GLY A 225 8.78 -9.25 27.16
C GLY A 225 7.97 -8.90 25.92
N LYS A 226 7.33 -7.72 25.94
CA LYS A 226 6.71 -7.14 24.76
C LYS A 226 7.76 -6.35 23.98
N VAL A 227 7.72 -6.45 22.66
CA VAL A 227 8.57 -5.70 21.73
C VAL A 227 7.73 -4.86 20.79
N TRP A 228 8.27 -3.73 20.35
CA TRP A 228 7.66 -2.92 19.30
C TRP A 228 7.85 -3.60 17.95
N VAL A 229 6.74 -3.73 17.25
CA VAL A 229 6.70 -4.27 15.89
C VAL A 229 5.84 -3.37 15.01
N THR A 230 6.14 -3.37 13.72
CA THR A 230 5.23 -2.84 12.71
C THR A 230 4.70 -3.96 11.84
N MET A 231 3.48 -3.79 11.32
CA MET A 231 2.97 -4.71 10.31
C MET A 231 3.60 -4.36 8.97
N GLY A 232 4.21 -5.35 8.31
CA GLY A 232 4.45 -5.25 6.89
C GLY A 232 3.07 -5.20 6.20
N LEU A 233 2.63 -4.04 5.74
CA LEU A 233 1.30 -3.90 5.13
C LEU A 233 1.29 -4.55 3.75
N PRO A 234 0.32 -5.43 3.45
CA PRO A 234 0.11 -5.92 2.09
C PRO A 234 -0.51 -4.80 1.25
N PHE A 235 0.33 -3.88 0.73
CA PHE A 235 -0.17 -2.66 0.10
C PHE A 235 -0.95 -2.95 -1.19
N LEU A 236 -0.69 -4.06 -1.86
CA LEU A 236 -1.49 -4.53 -3.01
C LEU A 236 -2.96 -4.76 -2.68
N VAL A 237 -3.29 -5.16 -1.45
CA VAL A 237 -4.68 -5.26 -0.99
C VAL A 237 -5.34 -3.89 -0.99
N PHE A 238 -4.63 -2.87 -0.51
CA PHE A 238 -5.16 -1.49 -0.51
C PHE A 238 -5.27 -0.93 -1.92
N ILE A 239 -4.34 -1.26 -2.84
CA ILE A 239 -4.47 -0.91 -4.27
C ILE A 239 -5.72 -1.57 -4.86
N THR A 240 -5.98 -2.85 -4.54
CA THR A 240 -7.18 -3.56 -5.03
C THR A 240 -8.47 -2.95 -4.49
N LEU A 241 -8.52 -2.65 -3.19
CA LEU A 241 -9.67 -1.98 -2.59
C LEU A 241 -9.83 -0.55 -3.12
N GLY A 242 -8.72 0.18 -3.28
CA GLY A 242 -8.68 1.51 -3.89
C GLY A 242 -9.21 1.50 -5.32
N PHE A 243 -8.91 0.46 -6.11
CA PHE A 243 -9.49 0.24 -7.44
C PHE A 243 -11.01 0.09 -7.37
N LEU A 244 -11.52 -0.75 -6.48
CA LEU A 244 -12.96 -0.93 -6.31
C LEU A 244 -13.65 0.38 -5.90
N ILE A 245 -13.07 1.11 -4.94
CA ILE A 245 -13.60 2.42 -4.53
C ILE A 245 -13.56 3.41 -5.68
N ALA A 246 -12.46 3.49 -6.43
CA ALA A 246 -12.35 4.39 -7.57
C ALA A 246 -13.42 4.11 -8.64
N ILE A 247 -13.75 2.83 -8.88
CA ILE A 247 -14.76 2.44 -9.89
C ILE A 247 -16.20 2.64 -9.40
N PHE A 248 -16.49 2.40 -8.11
CA PHE A 248 -17.88 2.46 -7.62
C PHE A 248 -18.22 3.79 -6.92
N VAL A 249 -17.26 4.44 -6.32
CA VAL A 249 -17.45 5.66 -5.53
C VAL A 249 -16.83 6.87 -6.20
N GLY A 250 -15.60 6.75 -6.68
CA GLY A 250 -14.77 7.81 -7.23
C GLY A 250 -13.53 8.08 -6.41
N ASP A 251 -12.94 9.28 -6.55
CA ASP A 251 -11.76 9.71 -5.81
C ASP A 251 -12.17 10.43 -4.52
N ILE A 252 -12.01 9.74 -3.39
CA ILE A 252 -12.43 10.28 -2.08
C ILE A 252 -11.54 11.45 -1.65
N ILE A 253 -10.23 11.40 -1.91
CA ILE A 253 -9.32 12.48 -1.51
C ILE A 253 -9.65 13.76 -2.27
N PHE A 254 -9.82 13.68 -3.58
CA PHE A 254 -10.21 14.85 -4.37
C PHE A 254 -11.57 15.40 -3.98
N TRP A 255 -12.52 14.53 -3.65
CA TRP A 255 -13.81 14.95 -3.13
C TRP A 255 -13.68 15.71 -1.80
N LEU A 256 -12.87 15.20 -0.85
CA LEU A 256 -12.60 15.89 0.41
C LEU A 256 -11.93 17.24 0.20
N VAL A 257 -10.93 17.30 -0.70
CA VAL A 257 -10.25 18.55 -1.04
C VAL A 257 -11.24 19.57 -1.62
N THR A 258 -12.13 19.16 -2.54
CA THR A 258 -13.14 20.06 -3.10
C THR A 258 -14.20 20.49 -2.09
N MET A 259 -14.48 19.69 -1.06
CA MET A 259 -15.38 20.09 0.04
C MET A 259 -14.78 21.12 0.98
N ILE A 260 -13.44 21.11 1.15
CA ILE A 260 -12.74 22.01 2.07
C ILE A 260 -12.38 23.34 1.39
N PHE A 261 -12.04 23.33 0.12
CA PHE A 261 -11.48 24.48 -0.61
C PHE A 261 -12.38 24.99 -1.74
N GLY A 262 -13.44 24.30 -2.10
CA GLY A 262 -14.40 24.68 -3.14
C GLY A 262 -15.65 25.26 -2.57
#